data_9cb60340d66cd7f5456e2b197e9e1436
#
_entry.id   9cb60340d66cd7f5456e2b197e9e1436
#
_cell.length_a   1.000
_cell.length_b   1.000
_cell.length_c   1.000
_cell.angle_alpha   90.00
_cell.angle_beta   90.00
_cell.angle_gamma   90.00
#
_symmetry.space_group_name_H-M   'P 1'
#
loop_
_entity.id
_entity.type
_entity.pdbx_description
1 polymer ?
#
loop_
_entity_poly.entity_id
_entity_poly.type
_entity_poly.pdbx_seq_one_letter_code
_entity_poly.pdbx_strand_id
1 'polypeptide(L)'
;MGYNARNDEIHENLERMRREREDYEDSLAIVRQFNARLSAKKTAWFWPTVGAALASKHHWLIIACDACDTVIDLDLTVKRRDADATIRVALNDVRRPRCNGHGRTRIVGLSRYPSI
;
A
#
# COMPACT_ATOMS: atom_id res chain seq x y z
N MET A 1 5.76 48.13 -3.19
CA MET A 1 6.12 47.41 -4.01
C MET A 1 6.39 46.14 -3.67
N GLY A 2 6.41 45.48 -3.88
CA GLY A 2 6.81 44.51 -3.42
C GLY A 2 6.41 43.22 -3.35
N TYR A 3 5.51 42.86 -3.95
CA TYR A 3 5.11 41.48 -3.93
C TYR A 3 6.11 40.68 -4.75
N ASN A 4 6.70 39.68 -4.15
CA ASN A 4 7.75 38.90 -4.78
C ASN A 4 7.19 37.51 -5.11
N ALA A 5 7.08 37.21 -6.40
CA ALA A 5 6.62 35.91 -6.89
C ALA A 5 7.44 34.75 -6.34
N ARG A 6 8.73 34.98 -6.08
CA ARG A 6 9.62 33.99 -5.49
C ARG A 6 9.16 33.57 -4.08
N ASN A 7 8.65 34.49 -3.29
CA ASN A 7 8.15 34.17 -1.96
C ASN A 7 6.89 33.32 -2.02
N ASP A 8 6.05 33.54 -3.03
CA ASP A 8 4.87 32.71 -3.23
C ASP A 8 5.21 31.28 -3.61
N GLU A 9 6.19 31.11 -4.49
CA GLU A 9 6.63 29.79 -4.89
C GLU A 9 7.20 29.03 -3.69
N ILE A 10 7.95 29.69 -2.83
CA ILE A 10 8.48 29.09 -1.62
C ILE A 10 7.34 28.68 -0.69
N HIS A 11 6.34 29.55 -0.55
CA HIS A 11 5.18 29.28 0.31
C HIS A 11 4.38 28.08 -0.20
N GLU A 12 4.10 28.03 -1.49
CA GLU A 12 3.39 26.91 -2.11
C GLU A 12 4.16 25.61 -1.96
N ASN A 13 5.48 25.65 -2.13
CA ASN A 13 6.31 24.48 -1.97
C ASN A 13 6.31 23.95 -0.54
N LEU A 14 6.37 24.85 0.45
CA LEU A 14 6.32 24.45 1.85
C LEU A 14 4.98 23.83 2.22
N GLU A 15 3.88 24.38 1.73
CA GLU A 15 2.55 23.81 1.97
C GLU A 15 2.42 22.44 1.32
N ARG A 16 2.91 22.27 0.10
CA ARG A 16 2.89 20.98 -0.59
C ARG A 16 3.69 19.94 0.17
N MET A 17 4.89 20.31 0.62
CA MET A 17 5.73 19.41 1.41
C MET A 17 5.07 19.00 2.71
N ARG A 18 4.36 19.92 3.36
CA ARG A 18 3.62 19.63 4.58
C ARG A 18 2.48 18.65 4.31
N ARG A 19 1.71 18.86 3.24
CA ARG A 19 0.62 17.95 2.85
C ARG A 19 1.14 16.56 2.53
N GLU A 20 2.23 16.47 1.79
CA GLU A 20 2.84 15.18 1.47
C GLU A 20 3.30 14.45 2.72
N ARG A 21 3.84 15.19 3.70
CA ARG A 21 4.24 14.60 4.97
C ARG A 21 3.04 14.11 5.76
N GLU A 22 1.97 14.89 5.83
CA GLU A 22 0.74 14.50 6.51
C GLU A 22 0.13 13.27 5.84
N ASP A 23 0.07 13.25 4.52
CA ASP A 23 -0.43 12.10 3.76
C ASP A 23 0.42 10.85 4.03
N TYR A 24 1.73 11.02 4.08
CA TYR A 24 2.64 9.91 4.39
C TYR A 24 2.39 9.38 5.79
N GLU A 25 2.30 10.26 6.79
CA GLU A 25 2.10 9.87 8.18
C GLU A 25 0.75 9.20 8.38
N ASP A 26 -0.31 9.74 7.80
CA ASP A 26 -1.66 9.18 7.87
C ASP A 26 -1.71 7.81 7.21
N SER A 27 -1.14 7.70 6.03
CA SER A 27 -1.07 6.44 5.28
C SER A 27 -0.26 5.40 6.02
N LEU A 28 0.85 5.81 6.62
CA LEU A 28 1.71 4.92 7.39
C LEU A 28 0.97 4.36 8.61
N ALA A 29 0.19 5.21 9.31
CA ALA A 29 -0.59 4.77 10.46
C ALA A 29 -1.62 3.71 10.05
N ILE A 30 -2.31 3.93 8.93
CA ILE A 30 -3.29 2.98 8.39
C ILE A 30 -2.64 1.64 8.06
N VAL A 31 -1.52 1.67 7.35
CA VAL A 31 -0.80 0.46 6.95
C VAL A 31 -0.27 -0.30 8.17
N ARG A 32 0.27 0.42 9.16
CA ARG A 32 0.76 -0.20 10.39
C ARG A 32 -0.34 -0.89 11.18
N GLN A 33 -1.50 -0.26 11.29
CA GLN A 33 -2.66 -0.87 11.96
C GLN A 33 -3.12 -2.13 11.23
N PHE A 34 -3.19 -2.05 9.91
CA PHE A 34 -3.59 -3.19 9.09
C PHE A 34 -2.61 -4.36 9.29
N ASN A 35 -1.32 -4.11 9.16
CA ASN A 35 -0.29 -5.13 9.35
C ASN A 35 -0.32 -5.72 10.76
N ALA A 36 -0.53 -4.88 11.77
CA ALA A 36 -0.58 -5.33 13.17
C ALA A 36 -1.76 -6.29 13.40
N ARG A 37 -2.92 -6.01 12.82
CA ARG A 37 -4.07 -6.90 12.94
C ARG A 37 -3.81 -8.23 12.27
N LEU A 38 -3.21 -8.23 11.10
CA LEU A 38 -2.87 -9.47 10.41
C LEU A 38 -1.85 -10.29 11.19
N SER A 39 -0.82 -9.65 11.75
CA SER A 39 0.18 -10.33 12.56
C SER A 39 -0.40 -10.93 13.84
N ALA A 40 -1.40 -10.29 14.41
CA ALA A 40 -2.11 -10.79 15.59
C ALA A 40 -3.17 -11.84 15.25
N LYS A 41 -3.29 -12.23 13.99
CA LYS A 41 -4.30 -13.16 13.48
C LYS A 41 -5.72 -12.69 13.74
N LYS A 42 -5.92 -11.37 13.81
CA LYS A 42 -7.23 -10.78 13.97
C LYS A 42 -7.81 -10.42 12.60
N THR A 43 -9.12 -10.49 12.47
CA THR A 43 -9.78 -10.08 11.24
C THR A 43 -9.59 -8.58 11.05
N ALA A 44 -9.11 -8.20 9.87
CA ALA A 44 -9.03 -6.79 9.50
C ALA A 44 -10.42 -6.32 9.08
N TRP A 45 -10.93 -5.31 9.77
CA TRP A 45 -12.24 -4.75 9.45
C TRP A 45 -12.15 -3.63 8.41
N PHE A 46 -10.96 -3.30 7.99
CA PHE A 46 -10.73 -2.30 6.95
C PHE A 46 -9.60 -2.78 6.03
N TRP A 47 -9.56 -2.22 4.82
CA TRP A 47 -8.53 -2.50 3.84
C TRP A 47 -7.90 -1.19 3.42
N PRO A 48 -6.58 -1.05 3.49
CA PRO A 48 -5.92 0.15 2.98
C PRO A 48 -6.21 0.33 1.49
N THR A 49 -6.19 1.58 1.06
CA THR A 49 -6.27 1.88 -0.37
C THR A 49 -4.92 1.68 -1.03
N VAL A 50 -4.93 1.52 -2.35
CA VAL A 50 -3.70 1.48 -3.14
C VAL A 50 -2.90 2.77 -2.92
N GLY A 51 -3.59 3.91 -2.89
CA GLY A 51 -2.96 5.20 -2.63
C GLY A 51 -2.26 5.26 -1.29
N ALA A 52 -2.88 4.73 -0.23
CA ALA A 52 -2.25 4.69 1.10
C ALA A 52 -1.01 3.81 1.12
N ALA A 53 -1.07 2.65 0.45
CA ALA A 53 0.09 1.77 0.35
C ALA A 53 1.25 2.46 -0.36
N LEU A 54 0.98 3.14 -1.47
CA LEU A 54 2.00 3.86 -2.23
C LEU A 54 2.53 5.07 -1.46
N ALA A 55 1.66 5.85 -0.84
CA ALA A 55 2.05 7.05 -0.10
C ALA A 55 2.93 6.71 1.11
N SER A 56 2.68 5.58 1.77
CA SER A 56 3.48 5.12 2.91
C SER A 56 4.75 4.36 2.49
N LYS A 57 5.01 4.24 1.20
CA LYS A 57 6.14 3.49 0.64
C LYS A 57 6.06 1.98 0.90
N HIS A 58 4.89 1.47 1.27
CA HIS A 58 4.64 0.04 1.48
C HIS A 58 3.96 -0.54 0.23
N HIS A 59 4.66 -0.52 -0.88
CA HIS A 59 4.10 -0.87 -2.18
C HIS A 59 4.18 -2.36 -2.51
N TRP A 60 4.76 -3.16 -1.64
CA TRP A 60 4.80 -4.61 -1.80
C TRP A 60 3.65 -5.25 -1.04
N LEU A 61 2.73 -5.86 -1.78
CA LEU A 61 1.64 -6.63 -1.19
C LEU A 61 2.08 -8.08 -1.09
N ILE A 62 2.25 -8.56 0.13
CA ILE A 62 2.71 -9.92 0.40
C ILE A 62 1.48 -10.81 0.57
N ILE A 63 1.38 -11.85 -0.24
CA ILE A 63 0.23 -12.75 -0.31
C ILE A 63 0.73 -14.17 -0.13
N ALA A 64 -0.02 -14.98 0.59
CA ALA A 64 0.27 -16.42 0.71
C ALA A 64 -0.92 -17.22 0.22
N CYS A 65 -0.64 -18.38 -0.36
CA CYS A 65 -1.66 -19.32 -0.74
C CYS A 65 -1.85 -20.34 0.38
N ASP A 66 -3.08 -20.51 0.85
CA ASP A 66 -3.36 -21.46 1.94
C ASP A 66 -3.18 -22.92 1.51
N ALA A 67 -3.31 -23.20 0.21
CA ALA A 67 -3.22 -24.57 -0.28
C ALA A 67 -1.79 -25.07 -0.45
N CYS A 68 -0.88 -24.20 -0.92
CA CYS A 68 0.48 -24.60 -1.25
C CYS A 68 1.57 -23.82 -0.53
N ASP A 69 1.19 -22.93 0.37
CA ASP A 69 2.11 -22.05 1.15
C ASP A 69 3.05 -21.21 0.29
N THR A 70 2.74 -21.06 -0.99
CA THR A 70 3.53 -20.19 -1.85
C THR A 70 3.32 -18.73 -1.45
N VAL A 71 4.43 -18.01 -1.26
CA VAL A 71 4.40 -16.57 -0.99
C VAL A 71 4.64 -15.83 -2.30
N ILE A 72 3.80 -14.86 -2.56
CA ILE A 72 3.85 -14.02 -3.75
C ILE A 72 4.00 -12.58 -3.32
N ASP A 73 4.99 -11.90 -3.90
CA ASP A 73 5.21 -10.48 -3.68
C ASP A 73 4.68 -9.73 -4.89
N LEU A 74 3.63 -8.95 -4.70
CA LEU A 74 3.04 -8.16 -5.76
C LEU A 74 3.45 -6.70 -5.60
N ASP A 75 4.12 -6.16 -6.61
CA ASP A 75 4.52 -4.76 -6.62
C ASP A 75 3.36 -3.91 -7.13
N LEU A 76 2.81 -3.09 -6.27
CA LEU A 76 1.67 -2.23 -6.59
C LEU A 76 2.04 -1.06 -7.53
N THR A 77 3.33 -0.82 -7.77
CA THR A 77 3.79 0.23 -8.68
C THR A 77 3.83 -0.19 -10.13
N VAL A 78 3.83 -1.49 -10.42
CA VAL A 78 4.01 -2.01 -11.79
C VAL A 78 2.81 -1.74 -12.66
N LYS A 79 1.61 -1.85 -12.09
CA LYS A 79 0.37 -1.61 -12.82
C LYS A 79 -0.36 -0.42 -12.21
N ARG A 80 -0.79 0.50 -13.08
CA ARG A 80 -1.55 1.65 -12.61
C ARG A 80 -2.93 1.21 -12.14
N ARG A 81 -3.29 1.58 -10.94
CA ARG A 81 -4.58 1.31 -10.33
C ARG A 81 -5.16 2.59 -9.75
N ASP A 82 -6.47 2.60 -9.55
CA ASP A 82 -7.13 3.71 -8.90
C ASP A 82 -6.62 3.83 -7.45
N ALA A 83 -6.16 5.03 -7.09
CA ALA A 83 -5.63 5.27 -5.74
C ALA A 83 -6.69 5.08 -4.66
N ASP A 84 -7.95 5.31 -4.96
CA ASP A 84 -9.06 5.15 -4.01
C ASP A 84 -9.54 3.70 -3.89
N ALA A 85 -9.12 2.82 -4.79
CA ALA A 85 -9.45 1.40 -4.70
C ALA A 85 -8.68 0.77 -3.55
N THR A 86 -9.30 -0.21 -2.89
CA THR A 86 -8.59 -0.95 -1.84
C THR A 86 -7.57 -1.89 -2.46
N ILE A 87 -6.59 -2.31 -1.65
CA ILE A 87 -5.56 -3.24 -2.11
C ILE A 87 -6.13 -4.59 -2.57
N ARG A 88 -7.38 -4.90 -2.20
CA ARG A 88 -8.05 -6.14 -2.63
C ARG A 88 -8.17 -6.24 -4.15
N VAL A 89 -8.26 -5.12 -4.86
CA VAL A 89 -8.34 -5.17 -6.33
C VAL A 89 -7.09 -5.78 -6.94
N ALA A 90 -5.95 -5.65 -6.27
CA ALA A 90 -4.70 -6.24 -6.75
C ALA A 90 -4.70 -7.76 -6.68
N LEU A 91 -5.56 -8.36 -5.86
CA LEU A 91 -5.67 -9.83 -5.77
C LEU A 91 -6.13 -10.46 -7.08
N ASN A 92 -6.85 -9.70 -7.91
CA ASN A 92 -7.28 -10.19 -9.22
C ASN A 92 -6.12 -10.42 -10.18
N ASP A 93 -4.97 -9.80 -9.93
CA ASP A 93 -3.78 -9.92 -10.77
C ASP A 93 -2.83 -11.02 -10.28
N VAL A 94 -3.18 -11.69 -9.17
CA VAL A 94 -2.31 -12.71 -8.59
C VAL A 94 -2.49 -14.04 -9.31
N ARG A 95 -1.36 -14.63 -9.70
CA ARG A 95 -1.34 -15.96 -10.28
C ARG A 95 -0.63 -16.93 -9.34
N ARG A 96 -1.19 -18.11 -9.18
CA ARG A 96 -0.69 -19.12 -8.27
C ARG A 96 -0.30 -20.36 -9.06
N PRO A 97 0.95 -20.41 -9.54
CA PRO A 97 1.35 -21.46 -10.49
C PRO A 97 1.32 -22.88 -9.93
N ARG A 98 1.48 -23.03 -8.59
CA ARG A 98 1.56 -24.37 -7.99
C ARG A 98 0.22 -25.03 -7.77
N CYS A 99 -0.83 -24.28 -7.53
CA CYS A 99 -2.16 -24.84 -7.22
C CYS A 99 -3.21 -24.48 -8.27
N ASN A 100 -2.81 -23.95 -9.41
CA ASN A 100 -3.68 -23.58 -10.53
C ASN A 100 -4.89 -22.73 -10.11
N GLY A 101 -4.74 -21.94 -9.05
CA GLY A 101 -5.79 -21.08 -8.58
C GLY A 101 -6.83 -21.72 -7.67
N HIS A 102 -6.64 -22.95 -7.26
CA HIS A 102 -7.62 -23.64 -6.41
C HIS A 102 -7.55 -23.29 -4.93
N GLY A 103 -6.43 -22.81 -4.45
CA GLY A 103 -6.29 -22.41 -3.06
C GLY A 103 -6.84 -21.02 -2.78
N ARG A 104 -7.19 -20.75 -1.52
CA ARG A 104 -7.50 -19.40 -1.07
C ARG A 104 -6.22 -18.63 -0.84
N THR A 105 -6.24 -17.34 -1.18
CA THR A 105 -5.14 -16.46 -0.85
C THR A 105 -5.47 -15.71 0.43
N ARG A 106 -4.43 -15.48 1.24
CA ARG A 106 -4.53 -14.58 2.38
C ARG A 106 -3.48 -13.50 2.22
N ILE A 107 -3.79 -12.31 2.69
CA ILE A 107 -2.84 -11.21 2.71
C ILE A 107 -2.00 -11.34 3.97
N VAL A 108 -0.68 -11.38 3.80
CA VAL A 108 0.28 -11.39 4.91
C VAL A 108 0.52 -9.96 5.41
N GLY A 109 0.59 -9.00 4.51
CA GLY A 109 0.76 -7.62 4.86
C GLY A 109 1.26 -6.78 3.71
N LEU A 110 1.49 -5.51 4.01
CA LEU A 110 2.12 -4.56 3.09
C LEU A 110 3.53 -4.28 3.59
N SER A 111 4.50 -4.23 2.69
CA SER A 111 5.90 -4.06 3.04
C SER A 111 6.58 -3.05 2.12
N ARG A 112 7.64 -2.44 2.65
CA ARG A 112 8.52 -1.58 1.87
C ARG A 112 9.43 -2.38 0.94
N TYR A 113 9.66 -3.64 1.28
CA TYR A 113 10.59 -4.51 0.57
C TYR A 113 9.90 -5.84 0.25
N PRO A 114 10.32 -6.51 -0.85
CA PRO A 114 9.80 -7.85 -1.11
C PRO A 114 10.24 -8.83 -0.02
N SER A 115 9.51 -9.91 0.12
CA SER A 115 9.79 -10.92 1.14
C SER A 115 11.04 -11.76 0.84
N ILE A 116 11.50 -11.70 -0.40
CA ILE A 116 12.68 -12.45 -0.85
C ILE A 116 13.77 -11.50 -1.27
#